data_0efc4022cabf48b68c5ae50dbb40c8ed
#
_entry.id   0efc4022cabf48b68c5ae50dbb40c8ed
#
_cell.length_a   1.000
_cell.length_b   1.000
_cell.length_c   1.000
_cell.angle_alpha   90.00
_cell.angle_beta   90.00
_cell.angle_gamma   90.00
#
_symmetry.space_group_name_H-M   'P 1'
#
loop_
_entity.id
_entity.type
_entity.pdbx_description
1 polymer ?
#
loop_
_entity_poly.entity_id
_entity_poly.type
_entity_poly.pdbx_seq_one_letter_code
_entity_poly.pdbx_strand_id
1 'polypeptide(L)'
;MKKQILMAGAAMLALSAGAQTAIPNSGGDNDEQGLIQTVFGIKEKTDKFHLYLNTQTNFNLNWSGEGGTDFDGGRFAFKQLRIEFKGQVNDWISYRYRQRLNKGQSELGYFDNILKSIDIAEVGFRYKKVNFVVGKQCAAYGGIEFDLNPIEVYQYCDMIDYMDNFMTGVRAAWDITPSQQLQFQILDGIALNPGEMYGENITKAKLPFLYTVNWNGNFNNIYSTRWSASFMNEVKNKHMWYFAFGNQFNFTPRCGAWLDVMYSREGIDRKGMITNVVGEQDGHNALNTEYFTLLLHMNYFVHPKWNLFGKVAWERNGVYKSTPDVVKGTYGIDWLYVGGVEYYPLKDRGLHFFLTYVGQRQGHTAKAQAYGLPSHSYTNLLTAGFIWQIPLF
;
A
#
# COMPACT_ATOMS: atom_id res chain seq x y z
N MET A 1 -7.92 -37.58 2.68
CA MET A 1 -6.75 -36.89 3.22
C MET A 1 -6.00 -36.04 2.18
N LYS A 2 -5.67 -36.52 0.96
CA LYS A 2 -4.97 -35.71 -0.08
C LYS A 2 -5.75 -34.49 -0.56
N LYS A 3 -7.09 -34.54 -0.72
CA LYS A 3 -7.92 -33.40 -1.16
C LYS A 3 -8.06 -32.29 -0.11
N GLN A 4 -8.00 -32.58 1.17
CA GLN A 4 -8.07 -31.56 2.23
C GLN A 4 -6.75 -30.81 2.39
N ILE A 5 -5.62 -31.42 2.07
CA ILE A 5 -4.29 -30.79 2.07
C ILE A 5 -4.16 -29.83 0.87
N LEU A 6 -4.74 -30.17 -0.29
CA LEU A 6 -4.75 -29.30 -1.48
C LEU A 6 -5.58 -28.02 -1.25
N MET A 7 -6.76 -28.14 -0.61
CA MET A 7 -7.61 -26.98 -0.29
C MET A 7 -6.95 -26.05 0.76
N ALA A 8 -6.22 -26.61 1.71
CA ALA A 8 -5.45 -25.81 2.67
C ALA A 8 -4.27 -25.09 2.00
N GLY A 9 -3.64 -25.68 0.99
CA GLY A 9 -2.56 -25.05 0.20
C GLY A 9 -3.03 -23.86 -0.64
N ALA A 10 -4.16 -23.99 -1.32
CA ALA A 10 -4.74 -22.91 -2.14
C ALA A 10 -5.26 -21.74 -1.30
N ALA A 11 -5.89 -22.03 -0.13
CA ALA A 11 -6.32 -21.00 0.80
C ALA A 11 -5.15 -20.21 1.42
N MET A 12 -3.97 -20.83 1.57
CA MET A 12 -2.80 -20.17 2.18
C MET A 12 -1.97 -19.35 1.20
N LEU A 13 -2.03 -19.63 -0.11
CA LEU A 13 -1.47 -18.73 -1.13
C LEU A 13 -2.28 -17.44 -1.26
N ALA A 14 -3.59 -17.49 -1.01
CA ALA A 14 -4.42 -16.30 -0.92
C ALA A 14 -4.05 -15.41 0.28
N LEU A 15 -3.60 -15.98 1.42
CA LEU A 15 -3.16 -15.23 2.60
C LEU A 15 -1.77 -14.58 2.43
N SER A 16 -0.88 -15.17 1.61
CA SER A 16 0.43 -14.56 1.29
C SER A 16 0.36 -13.56 0.12
N ALA A 17 -0.75 -13.53 -0.60
CA ALA A 17 -0.97 -12.64 -1.75
C ALA A 17 -1.72 -11.34 -1.41
N GLY A 18 -1.63 -10.87 -0.15
CA GLY A 18 -2.32 -9.65 0.29
C GLY A 18 -3.77 -9.94 0.72
N ALA A 19 -4.24 -9.12 1.63
CA ALA A 19 -5.53 -9.20 2.31
C ALA A 19 -6.76 -9.09 1.40
N GLN A 20 -6.85 -9.86 0.36
CA GLN A 20 -7.99 -9.85 -0.56
C GLN A 20 -9.16 -10.75 -0.15
N THR A 21 -9.19 -11.31 1.05
CA THR A 21 -10.16 -12.36 1.38
C THR A 21 -11.41 -11.91 2.11
N ALA A 22 -11.56 -10.64 2.45
CA ALA A 22 -12.74 -10.23 3.21
C ALA A 22 -13.52 -9.05 2.63
N ILE A 23 -13.00 -8.34 1.66
CA ILE A 23 -13.81 -7.56 0.73
C ILE A 23 -14.26 -8.54 -0.35
N PRO A 24 -15.49 -8.43 -0.90
CA PRO A 24 -15.88 -9.27 -2.02
C PRO A 24 -14.83 -9.09 -3.12
N ASN A 25 -13.93 -10.05 -3.22
CA ASN A 25 -12.72 -9.98 -3.99
C ASN A 25 -12.97 -9.60 -5.44
N SER A 26 -12.25 -8.60 -5.91
CA SER A 26 -11.96 -8.40 -7.33
C SER A 26 -11.00 -9.47 -7.90
N GLY A 27 -10.48 -10.36 -7.07
CA GLY A 27 -9.65 -11.50 -7.44
C GLY A 27 -10.26 -12.81 -6.97
N GLY A 28 -11.43 -13.18 -7.47
CA GLY A 28 -12.01 -14.51 -7.23
C GLY A 28 -11.05 -15.61 -7.68
N ASP A 29 -11.14 -16.78 -7.06
CA ASP A 29 -10.65 -18.03 -7.62
C ASP A 29 -11.19 -18.13 -9.05
N ASN A 30 -10.37 -17.74 -10.01
CA ASN A 30 -10.78 -17.55 -11.38
C ASN A 30 -10.99 -18.93 -11.99
N ASP A 31 -12.27 -19.35 -12.04
CA ASP A 31 -12.68 -20.41 -12.96
C ASP A 31 -12.62 -19.93 -14.43
N GLU A 32 -12.22 -18.68 -14.67
CA GLU A 32 -12.12 -18.12 -16.00
C GLU A 32 -10.78 -18.48 -16.65
N GLN A 33 -10.86 -18.88 -17.92
CA GLN A 33 -9.68 -19.09 -18.76
C GLN A 33 -9.05 -17.74 -19.08
N GLY A 34 -7.73 -17.62 -18.97
CA GLY A 34 -7.00 -16.45 -19.41
C GLY A 34 -7.22 -16.17 -20.91
N LEU A 35 -7.02 -14.92 -21.32
CA LEU A 35 -7.26 -14.46 -22.67
C LEU A 35 -6.42 -15.25 -23.70
N ILE A 36 -5.15 -15.54 -23.37
CA ILE A 36 -4.26 -16.37 -24.19
C ILE A 36 -4.77 -17.81 -24.26
N GLN A 37 -5.20 -18.39 -23.14
CA GLN A 37 -5.77 -19.74 -23.09
C GLN A 37 -7.02 -19.85 -23.98
N THR A 38 -7.87 -18.82 -23.94
CA THR A 38 -9.09 -18.76 -24.75
C THR A 38 -8.74 -18.64 -26.25
N VAL A 39 -7.82 -17.75 -26.61
CA VAL A 39 -7.41 -17.50 -28.00
C VAL A 39 -6.70 -18.72 -28.62
N PHE A 40 -5.84 -19.39 -27.86
CA PHE A 40 -5.07 -20.54 -28.33
C PHE A 40 -5.71 -21.90 -28.01
N GLY A 41 -6.91 -21.92 -27.43
CA GLY A 41 -7.66 -23.14 -27.14
C GLY A 41 -7.01 -24.04 -26.04
N ILE A 42 -6.21 -23.45 -25.15
CA ILE A 42 -5.55 -24.17 -24.06
C ILE A 42 -6.59 -24.45 -22.97
N LYS A 43 -6.92 -25.72 -22.73
CA LYS A 43 -7.97 -26.12 -21.77
C LYS A 43 -7.48 -26.44 -20.37
N GLU A 44 -6.18 -26.68 -20.19
CA GLU A 44 -5.65 -27.07 -18.89
C GLU A 44 -5.30 -25.83 -18.05
N LYS A 45 -5.87 -25.78 -16.85
CA LYS A 45 -5.46 -24.84 -15.80
C LYS A 45 -4.16 -25.33 -15.18
N THR A 46 -3.24 -24.40 -14.93
CA THR A 46 -2.00 -24.69 -14.23
C THR A 46 -1.76 -23.66 -13.14
N ASP A 47 -1.48 -24.11 -11.92
CA ASP A 47 -1.00 -23.24 -10.84
C ASP A 47 0.47 -22.81 -11.02
N LYS A 48 1.11 -23.31 -12.09
CA LYS A 48 2.54 -23.08 -12.35
C LYS A 48 2.83 -21.69 -12.89
N PHE A 49 1.88 -21.11 -13.64
CA PHE A 49 2.07 -19.80 -14.26
C PHE A 49 0.74 -19.08 -14.45
N HIS A 50 0.65 -17.86 -13.94
CA HIS A 50 -0.44 -16.92 -14.17
C HIS A 50 0.13 -15.59 -14.60
N LEU A 51 -0.43 -14.99 -15.63
CA LEU A 51 -0.02 -13.71 -16.19
C LEU A 51 -1.21 -12.74 -16.17
N TYR A 52 -1.02 -11.57 -15.59
CA TYR A 52 -2.02 -10.51 -15.50
C TYR A 52 -1.50 -9.19 -16.06
N LEU A 53 -2.38 -8.45 -16.70
CA LEU A 53 -2.20 -7.03 -16.95
C LEU A 53 -3.17 -6.25 -16.06
N ASN A 54 -2.63 -5.52 -15.10
CA ASN A 54 -3.40 -4.69 -14.17
C ASN A 54 -3.44 -3.26 -14.71
N THR A 55 -4.62 -2.71 -14.92
CA THR A 55 -4.80 -1.35 -15.45
C THR A 55 -5.85 -0.57 -14.68
N GLN A 56 -5.55 0.71 -14.46
CA GLN A 56 -6.50 1.72 -14.00
C GLN A 56 -6.37 2.93 -14.92
N THR A 57 -7.43 3.22 -15.68
CA THR A 57 -7.49 4.34 -16.63
C THR A 57 -8.62 5.28 -16.22
N ASN A 58 -8.31 6.57 -16.19
CA ASN A 58 -9.19 7.59 -15.63
C ASN A 58 -9.33 8.77 -16.58
N PHE A 59 -10.48 9.44 -16.50
CA PHE A 59 -10.64 10.85 -16.83
C PHE A 59 -10.79 11.64 -15.53
N ASN A 60 -9.95 12.64 -15.34
CA ASN A 60 -9.82 13.42 -14.11
C ASN A 60 -10.22 14.87 -14.34
N LEU A 61 -10.98 15.45 -13.41
CA LEU A 61 -11.23 16.89 -13.29
C LEU A 61 -10.67 17.33 -11.93
N ASN A 62 -9.81 18.37 -11.93
CA ASN A 62 -9.07 18.79 -10.75
C ASN A 62 -9.40 20.23 -10.39
N TRP A 63 -9.47 20.50 -9.07
CA TRP A 63 -9.58 21.81 -8.47
C TRP A 63 -8.63 21.91 -7.30
N SER A 64 -8.08 23.10 -7.06
CA SER A 64 -7.13 23.35 -5.95
C SER A 64 -7.33 24.74 -5.32
N GLY A 65 -6.37 25.16 -4.52
CA GLY A 65 -6.30 26.46 -3.88
C GLY A 65 -6.80 26.49 -2.44
N GLU A 66 -6.76 27.67 -1.82
CA GLU A 66 -7.20 27.86 -0.42
C GLU A 66 -8.70 27.61 -0.25
N GLY A 67 -9.51 27.90 -1.27
CA GLY A 67 -10.95 27.61 -1.30
C GLY A 67 -11.30 26.25 -1.93
N GLY A 68 -10.34 25.60 -2.59
CA GLY A 68 -10.58 24.34 -3.33
C GLY A 68 -11.46 24.49 -4.57
N THR A 69 -11.57 25.70 -5.12
CA THR A 69 -12.49 26.02 -6.21
C THR A 69 -11.78 26.40 -7.53
N ASP A 70 -10.46 26.56 -7.50
CA ASP A 70 -9.68 26.93 -8.68
C ASP A 70 -9.57 25.71 -9.59
N PHE A 71 -10.19 25.81 -10.78
CA PHE A 71 -10.23 24.70 -11.73
C PHE A 71 -8.87 24.56 -12.45
N ASP A 72 -8.19 23.43 -12.21
CA ASP A 72 -6.87 23.12 -12.79
C ASP A 72 -6.94 22.39 -14.13
N GLY A 73 -8.16 22.04 -14.57
CA GLY A 73 -8.39 21.38 -15.84
C GLY A 73 -8.79 19.90 -15.76
N GLY A 74 -8.90 19.29 -16.92
CA GLY A 74 -9.28 17.88 -17.07
C GLY A 74 -8.33 17.13 -17.99
N ARG A 75 -8.08 15.83 -17.69
CA ARG A 75 -7.19 15.00 -18.51
C ARG A 75 -7.50 13.51 -18.38
N PHE A 76 -7.18 12.77 -19.44
CA PHE A 76 -7.09 11.30 -19.39
C PHE A 76 -5.73 10.89 -18.82
N ALA A 77 -5.72 9.84 -18.02
CA ALA A 77 -4.51 9.30 -17.42
C ALA A 77 -4.58 7.78 -17.24
N PHE A 78 -3.45 7.12 -17.43
CA PHE A 78 -3.21 5.80 -16.87
C PHE A 78 -2.66 5.99 -15.45
N LYS A 79 -3.51 5.83 -14.43
CA LYS A 79 -3.07 5.92 -13.04
C LYS A 79 -2.18 4.74 -12.69
N GLN A 80 -2.56 3.54 -13.15
CA GLN A 80 -1.82 2.31 -12.92
C GLN A 80 -1.79 1.48 -14.21
N LEU A 81 -0.62 0.99 -14.56
CA LEU A 81 -0.42 -0.01 -15.60
C LEU A 81 0.70 -0.94 -15.17
N ARG A 82 0.36 -2.20 -14.87
CA ARG A 82 1.31 -3.18 -14.35
C ARG A 82 1.19 -4.51 -15.07
N ILE A 83 2.33 -5.14 -15.33
CA ILE A 83 2.40 -6.56 -15.66
C ILE A 83 2.75 -7.34 -14.40
N GLU A 84 2.06 -8.44 -14.17
CA GLU A 84 2.30 -9.33 -13.05
C GLU A 84 2.27 -10.78 -13.50
N PHE A 85 3.29 -11.54 -13.16
CA PHE A 85 3.26 -12.99 -13.27
C PHE A 85 3.63 -13.64 -11.94
N LYS A 86 2.95 -14.75 -11.64
CA LYS A 86 3.13 -15.51 -10.42
C LYS A 86 2.80 -16.97 -10.64
N GLY A 87 3.34 -17.84 -9.80
CA GLY A 87 3.04 -19.26 -9.89
C GLY A 87 3.83 -20.11 -8.90
N GLN A 88 3.63 -21.41 -9.03
CA GLN A 88 4.33 -22.44 -8.25
C GLN A 88 5.16 -23.31 -9.19
N VAL A 89 6.46 -23.43 -8.90
CA VAL A 89 7.33 -24.38 -9.59
C VAL A 89 6.97 -25.81 -9.17
N ASN A 90 6.70 -25.98 -7.86
CA ASN A 90 6.26 -27.21 -7.21
C ASN A 90 5.61 -26.89 -5.85
N ASP A 91 5.28 -27.89 -5.03
CA ASP A 91 4.57 -27.75 -3.75
C ASP A 91 5.30 -26.88 -2.70
N TRP A 92 6.59 -26.58 -2.89
CA TRP A 92 7.40 -25.85 -1.93
C TRP A 92 8.15 -24.64 -2.50
N ILE A 93 8.12 -24.41 -3.83
CA ILE A 93 8.73 -23.22 -4.47
C ILE A 93 7.65 -22.43 -5.18
N SER A 94 7.55 -21.14 -4.87
CA SER A 94 6.71 -20.17 -5.54
C SER A 94 7.53 -18.99 -6.04
N TYR A 95 6.98 -18.23 -6.97
CA TYR A 95 7.60 -17.01 -7.46
C TYR A 95 6.55 -15.97 -7.77
N ARG A 96 6.95 -14.69 -7.72
CA ARG A 96 6.12 -13.55 -8.11
C ARG A 96 6.97 -12.43 -8.65
N TYR A 97 6.51 -11.84 -9.76
CA TYR A 97 7.08 -10.65 -10.36
C TYR A 97 5.98 -9.66 -10.69
N ARG A 98 6.20 -8.38 -10.40
CA ARG A 98 5.28 -7.31 -10.77
C ARG A 98 6.06 -6.04 -11.10
N GLN A 99 5.74 -5.43 -12.25
CA GLN A 99 6.40 -4.22 -12.72
C GLN A 99 5.39 -3.18 -13.18
N ARG A 100 5.63 -1.92 -12.85
CA ARG A 100 4.91 -0.76 -13.38
C ARG A 100 5.43 -0.41 -14.76
N LEU A 101 4.55 -0.39 -15.76
CA LEU A 101 4.89 -0.05 -17.15
C LEU A 101 4.78 1.48 -17.39
N ASN A 102 4.03 2.20 -16.56
CA ASN A 102 3.83 3.66 -16.63
C ASN A 102 4.76 4.45 -15.67
N LYS A 103 5.84 3.85 -15.20
CA LYS A 103 6.90 4.49 -14.40
C LYS A 103 8.22 4.43 -15.16
N GLY A 104 9.12 5.39 -14.90
CA GLY A 104 10.46 5.42 -15.52
C GLY A 104 11.19 4.08 -15.44
N GLN A 105 11.76 3.65 -16.57
CA GLN A 105 12.37 2.32 -16.73
C GLN A 105 13.90 2.34 -16.62
N SER A 106 14.51 3.49 -16.30
CA SER A 106 15.97 3.67 -16.27
C SER A 106 16.56 3.85 -14.87
N GLU A 107 15.72 4.09 -13.86
CA GLU A 107 16.20 4.36 -12.51
C GLU A 107 16.37 3.06 -11.72
N LEU A 108 17.58 2.85 -11.16
CA LEU A 108 17.90 1.73 -10.29
C LEU A 108 17.74 2.10 -8.81
N GLY A 109 17.38 1.12 -8.00
CA GLY A 109 17.43 1.22 -6.55
C GLY A 109 18.88 1.31 -6.07
N TYR A 110 19.12 2.09 -5.01
CA TYR A 110 20.46 2.39 -4.52
C TYR A 110 21.21 1.16 -3.98
N PHE A 111 20.52 0.30 -3.24
CA PHE A 111 21.14 -0.90 -2.65
C PHE A 111 20.91 -2.16 -3.47
N ASP A 112 19.72 -2.36 -3.99
CA ASP A 112 19.34 -3.61 -4.65
C ASP A 112 19.69 -3.65 -6.14
N ASN A 113 20.05 -2.50 -6.71
CA ASN A 113 20.40 -2.36 -8.12
C ASN A 113 19.33 -2.91 -9.09
N ILE A 114 18.06 -2.90 -8.63
CA ILE A 114 16.88 -3.31 -9.40
C ILE A 114 16.13 -2.05 -9.86
N LEU A 115 15.51 -2.09 -11.04
CA LEU A 115 14.69 -0.99 -11.54
C LEU A 115 13.63 -0.58 -10.51
N LYS A 116 13.50 0.73 -10.24
CA LYS A 116 12.48 1.29 -9.32
C LYS A 116 11.05 1.04 -9.82
N SER A 117 10.87 0.75 -11.12
CA SER A 117 9.58 0.34 -11.69
C SER A 117 9.17 -1.08 -11.32
N ILE A 118 10.10 -1.94 -10.90
CA ILE A 118 9.79 -3.29 -10.41
C ILE A 118 9.31 -3.18 -8.97
N ASP A 119 8.05 -3.50 -8.74
CA ASP A 119 7.45 -3.54 -7.40
C ASP A 119 7.83 -4.83 -6.67
N ILE A 120 7.74 -5.98 -7.35
CA ILE A 120 7.94 -7.31 -6.76
C ILE A 120 8.83 -8.14 -7.68
N ALA A 121 9.84 -8.78 -7.09
CA ALA A 121 10.68 -9.80 -7.71
C ALA A 121 11.13 -10.74 -6.60
N GLU A 122 10.31 -11.76 -6.31
CA GLU A 122 10.48 -12.61 -5.13
C GLU A 122 10.36 -14.09 -5.45
N VAL A 123 11.05 -14.91 -4.66
CA VAL A 123 10.93 -16.37 -4.62
C VAL A 123 10.55 -16.80 -3.22
N GLY A 124 9.55 -17.66 -3.13
CA GLY A 124 9.06 -18.24 -1.88
C GLY A 124 9.48 -19.69 -1.73
N PHE A 125 9.81 -20.08 -0.49
CA PHE A 125 10.16 -21.45 -0.10
C PHE A 125 9.29 -21.88 1.07
N ARG A 126 8.46 -22.90 0.87
CA ARG A 126 7.58 -23.41 1.91
C ARG A 126 8.20 -24.63 2.59
N TYR A 127 8.34 -24.56 3.90
CA TYR A 127 8.69 -25.71 4.73
C TYR A 127 7.66 -25.86 5.85
N LYS A 128 6.86 -26.92 5.78
CA LYS A 128 5.74 -27.17 6.73
C LYS A 128 4.81 -25.96 6.83
N LYS A 129 4.78 -25.31 8.00
CA LYS A 129 3.94 -24.17 8.34
C LYS A 129 4.66 -22.81 8.13
N VAL A 130 5.89 -22.82 7.65
CA VAL A 130 6.66 -21.60 7.43
C VAL A 130 6.87 -21.37 5.95
N ASN A 131 6.58 -20.16 5.49
CA ASN A 131 6.89 -19.69 4.15
C ASN A 131 7.99 -18.63 4.23
N PHE A 132 9.15 -18.92 3.65
CA PHE A 132 10.26 -17.99 3.50
C PHE A 132 10.15 -17.31 2.15
N VAL A 133 10.33 -15.99 2.10
CA VAL A 133 10.32 -15.21 0.87
C VAL A 133 11.61 -14.40 0.80
N VAL A 134 12.26 -14.43 -0.34
CA VAL A 134 13.52 -13.70 -0.60
C VAL A 134 13.36 -12.89 -1.88
N GLY A 135 13.87 -11.67 -1.90
CA GLY A 135 13.84 -10.76 -3.04
C GLY A 135 13.10 -9.45 -2.75
N LYS A 136 12.77 -8.71 -3.81
CA LYS A 136 12.03 -7.45 -3.70
C LYS A 136 10.56 -7.76 -3.46
N GLN A 137 10.03 -7.26 -2.36
CA GLN A 137 8.71 -7.62 -1.85
C GLN A 137 8.03 -6.43 -1.19
N CYS A 138 6.72 -6.55 -0.94
CA CYS A 138 5.98 -5.55 -0.17
C CYS A 138 6.42 -5.60 1.30
N ALA A 139 6.59 -4.43 1.90
CA ALA A 139 6.82 -4.33 3.33
C ALA A 139 5.59 -4.78 4.12
N ALA A 140 5.79 -5.56 5.18
CA ALA A 140 4.70 -6.06 6.03
C ALA A 140 4.30 -5.01 7.10
N TYR A 141 4.13 -3.76 6.67
CA TYR A 141 3.83 -2.63 7.56
C TYR A 141 2.49 -2.75 8.30
N GLY A 142 1.61 -3.65 7.88
CA GLY A 142 0.26 -3.77 8.45
C GLY A 142 -0.67 -2.64 8.02
N GLY A 143 -1.89 -2.65 8.55
CA GLY A 143 -2.99 -1.89 7.97
C GLY A 143 -3.66 -2.67 6.85
N ILE A 144 -4.95 -2.49 6.67
CA ILE A 144 -5.70 -3.18 5.62
C ILE A 144 -5.45 -2.51 4.28
N GLU A 145 -5.50 -1.17 4.22
CA GLU A 145 -5.31 -0.42 2.97
C GLU A 145 -3.91 -0.64 2.37
N PHE A 146 -2.88 -0.79 3.22
CA PHE A 146 -1.51 -1.01 2.75
C PHE A 146 -1.34 -2.33 1.97
N ASP A 147 -2.11 -3.36 2.35
CA ASP A 147 -2.05 -4.69 1.74
C ASP A 147 -2.92 -4.83 0.47
N LEU A 148 -3.75 -3.83 0.14
CA LEU A 148 -4.59 -3.87 -1.05
C LEU A 148 -3.76 -3.85 -2.34
N ASN A 149 -4.34 -4.41 -3.42
CA ASN A 149 -3.75 -4.21 -4.74
C ASN A 149 -3.79 -2.71 -5.07
N PRO A 150 -2.65 -2.08 -5.40
CA PRO A 150 -2.63 -0.64 -5.67
C PRO A 150 -3.55 -0.14 -6.77
N ILE A 151 -4.03 -1.02 -7.67
CA ILE A 151 -5.04 -0.63 -8.68
C ILE A 151 -6.42 -0.37 -8.05
N GLU A 152 -6.71 -0.93 -6.87
CA GLU A 152 -7.98 -0.81 -6.16
C GLU A 152 -8.04 0.44 -5.27
N VAL A 153 -6.93 1.18 -5.13
CA VAL A 153 -6.86 2.33 -4.25
C VAL A 153 -6.94 3.63 -5.05
N TYR A 154 -8.04 4.36 -4.89
CA TYR A 154 -8.25 5.62 -5.60
C TYR A 154 -7.32 6.73 -5.12
N GLN A 155 -7.05 6.81 -3.81
CA GLN A 155 -6.05 7.70 -3.21
C GLN A 155 -5.61 7.10 -1.88
N TYR A 156 -4.32 7.01 -1.64
CA TYR A 156 -3.77 6.65 -0.33
C TYR A 156 -3.84 7.85 0.62
N CYS A 157 -3.86 7.58 1.93
CA CYS A 157 -3.55 8.58 2.94
C CYS A 157 -2.06 8.93 2.92
N ASP A 158 -1.67 10.08 3.46
CA ASP A 158 -0.29 10.56 3.41
C ASP A 158 0.68 9.60 4.08
N MET A 159 0.28 8.98 5.21
CA MET A 159 1.10 7.97 5.89
C MET A 159 1.57 6.87 4.94
N ILE A 160 0.68 6.35 4.08
CA ILE A 160 0.99 5.26 3.14
C ILE A 160 1.69 5.80 1.88
N ASP A 161 1.24 6.94 1.37
CA ASP A 161 1.71 7.51 0.09
C ASP A 161 3.19 7.92 0.16
N TYR A 162 3.63 8.41 1.33
CA TYR A 162 5.02 8.82 1.59
C TYR A 162 5.91 7.70 2.18
N MET A 163 5.46 6.44 2.22
CA MET A 163 6.27 5.32 2.65
C MET A 163 6.80 4.50 1.46
N ASP A 164 8.04 4.00 1.58
CA ASP A 164 8.56 3.02 0.62
C ASP A 164 7.88 1.68 0.84
N ASN A 165 7.21 1.17 -0.19
CA ASN A 165 6.36 -0.01 -0.09
C ASN A 165 7.05 -1.29 -0.57
N PHE A 166 8.00 -1.18 -1.52
CA PHE A 166 8.63 -2.33 -2.17
C PHE A 166 10.13 -2.27 -2.00
N MET A 167 10.65 -3.17 -1.17
CA MET A 167 12.06 -3.22 -0.76
C MET A 167 12.59 -4.64 -0.82
N THR A 168 13.89 -4.78 -1.02
CA THR A 168 14.56 -6.08 -1.12
C THR A 168 14.94 -6.61 0.25
N GLY A 169 14.74 -7.89 0.48
CA GLY A 169 15.10 -8.55 1.73
C GLY A 169 14.49 -9.93 1.89
N VAL A 170 14.21 -10.29 3.15
CA VAL A 170 13.72 -11.61 3.53
C VAL A 170 12.52 -11.52 4.45
N ARG A 171 11.61 -12.48 4.33
CA ARG A 171 10.44 -12.66 5.19
C ARG A 171 10.27 -14.11 5.56
N ALA A 172 9.92 -14.38 6.81
CA ALA A 172 9.44 -15.67 7.29
C ALA A 172 8.01 -15.49 7.80
N ALA A 173 7.05 -16.17 7.19
CA ALA A 173 5.64 -16.18 7.59
C ALA A 173 5.29 -17.54 8.18
N TRP A 174 4.94 -17.58 9.45
CA TRP A 174 4.60 -18.78 10.20
C TRP A 174 3.09 -18.89 10.41
N ASP A 175 2.48 -19.88 9.77
CA ASP A 175 1.07 -20.23 9.96
C ASP A 175 0.91 -21.01 11.28
N ILE A 176 0.70 -20.28 12.40
CA ILE A 176 0.52 -20.89 13.74
C ILE A 176 -0.70 -21.80 13.71
N THR A 177 -1.82 -21.27 13.20
CA THR A 177 -3.06 -22.00 12.91
C THR A 177 -3.55 -21.64 11.50
N PRO A 178 -4.59 -22.28 10.96
CA PRO A 178 -5.17 -21.86 9.68
C PRO A 178 -5.71 -20.42 9.64
N SER A 179 -5.98 -19.82 10.80
CA SER A 179 -6.53 -18.46 10.93
C SER A 179 -5.57 -17.46 11.58
N GLN A 180 -4.34 -17.87 11.93
CA GLN A 180 -3.38 -17.02 12.64
C GLN A 180 -2.00 -17.17 12.02
N GLN A 181 -1.42 -16.07 11.55
CA GLN A 181 -0.09 -16.03 10.95
C GLN A 181 0.75 -14.96 11.63
N LEU A 182 1.99 -15.28 11.94
CA LEU A 182 3.00 -14.35 12.41
C LEU A 182 4.08 -14.21 11.35
N GLN A 183 4.43 -12.99 11.00
CA GLN A 183 5.47 -12.68 10.01
C GLN A 183 6.63 -11.94 10.67
N PHE A 184 7.84 -12.31 10.27
CA PHE A 184 9.09 -11.61 10.57
C PHE A 184 9.72 -11.19 9.25
N GLN A 185 10.03 -9.92 9.09
CA GLN A 185 10.59 -9.39 7.86
C GLN A 185 11.80 -8.50 8.15
N ILE A 186 12.82 -8.61 7.31
CA ILE A 186 13.99 -7.74 7.30
C ILE A 186 14.19 -7.28 5.86
N LEU A 187 14.11 -5.96 5.63
CA LEU A 187 14.25 -5.35 4.32
C LEU A 187 15.33 -4.28 4.35
N ASP A 188 15.92 -4.00 3.18
CA ASP A 188 16.69 -2.78 2.98
C ASP A 188 15.77 -1.57 3.16
N GLY A 189 15.97 -0.81 4.23
CA GLY A 189 15.06 0.28 4.62
C GLY A 189 15.13 1.52 3.73
N ILE A 190 16.04 1.57 2.74
CA ILE A 190 16.31 2.76 1.94
C ILE A 190 16.34 2.39 0.46
N ALA A 191 15.36 2.90 -0.29
CA ALA A 191 15.29 2.72 -1.74
C ALA A 191 16.11 3.76 -2.52
N LEU A 192 16.37 4.94 -1.93
CA LEU A 192 17.14 6.04 -2.50
C LEU A 192 18.54 6.12 -1.88
N ASN A 193 19.44 6.87 -2.53
CA ASN A 193 20.67 7.30 -1.87
C ASN A 193 20.33 8.06 -0.58
N PRO A 194 20.93 7.73 0.56
CA PRO A 194 20.67 8.43 1.83
C PRO A 194 20.81 9.95 1.76
N GLY A 195 21.74 10.49 0.94
CA GLY A 195 21.86 11.92 0.70
C GLY A 195 20.64 12.50 -0.02
N GLU A 196 20.12 11.81 -1.02
CA GLU A 196 18.89 12.22 -1.72
C GLU A 196 17.65 12.14 -0.83
N MET A 197 17.62 11.16 0.10
CA MET A 197 16.48 10.95 0.98
C MET A 197 16.46 11.86 2.21
N TYR A 198 17.62 12.15 2.79
CA TYR A 198 17.72 12.84 4.09
C TYR A 198 18.54 14.13 4.06
N GLY A 199 19.13 14.47 2.90
CA GLY A 199 20.06 15.59 2.75
C GLY A 199 21.53 15.17 2.79
N GLU A 200 22.43 16.11 2.46
CA GLU A 200 23.86 15.80 2.26
C GLU A 200 24.64 15.69 3.57
N ASN A 201 24.27 16.45 4.60
CA ASN A 201 24.99 16.53 5.87
C ASN A 201 24.51 15.47 6.87
N ILE A 202 24.53 14.20 6.44
CA ILE A 202 24.17 13.06 7.29
C ILE A 202 25.29 12.02 7.37
N THR A 203 25.35 11.31 8.48
CA THR A 203 26.18 10.11 8.60
C THR A 203 25.31 8.87 8.34
N LYS A 204 25.61 8.14 7.27
CA LYS A 204 24.86 6.93 6.87
C LYS A 204 24.85 5.88 8.00
N ALA A 205 23.72 5.21 8.18
CA ALA A 205 23.68 4.01 9.01
C ALA A 205 24.47 2.88 8.32
N LYS A 206 25.17 2.06 9.08
CA LYS A 206 25.91 0.90 8.54
C LYS A 206 24.96 -0.21 8.08
N LEU A 207 23.84 -0.38 8.76
CA LEU A 207 22.81 -1.38 8.51
C LEU A 207 21.44 -0.68 8.53
N PRO A 208 21.04 -0.01 7.44
CA PRO A 208 19.78 0.71 7.36
C PRO A 208 18.61 -0.25 7.10
N PHE A 209 18.50 -1.31 7.90
CA PHE A 209 17.45 -2.30 7.73
C PHE A 209 16.17 -1.90 8.45
N LEU A 210 15.06 -2.23 7.79
CA LEU A 210 13.72 -2.24 8.35
C LEU A 210 13.44 -3.64 8.90
N TYR A 211 13.15 -3.72 10.18
CA TYR A 211 12.72 -4.94 10.88
C TYR A 211 11.24 -4.83 11.19
N THR A 212 10.46 -5.81 10.79
CA THR A 212 9.01 -5.81 11.02
C THR A 212 8.56 -7.13 11.63
N VAL A 213 7.71 -7.04 12.64
CA VAL A 213 6.86 -8.14 13.12
C VAL A 213 5.43 -7.80 12.77
N ASN A 214 4.73 -8.73 12.11
CA ASN A 214 3.35 -8.54 11.70
C ASN A 214 2.51 -9.76 12.12
N TRP A 215 1.33 -9.51 12.67
CA TRP A 215 0.35 -10.53 13.01
C TRP A 215 -0.91 -10.38 12.17
N ASN A 216 -1.27 -11.44 11.47
CA ASN A 216 -2.46 -11.56 10.65
C ASN A 216 -3.41 -12.57 11.30
N GLY A 217 -4.57 -12.11 11.74
CA GLY A 217 -5.62 -12.93 12.31
C GLY A 217 -6.88 -12.89 11.44
N ASN A 218 -7.60 -14.02 11.41
CA ASN A 218 -8.93 -14.12 10.82
C ASN A 218 -9.85 -14.84 11.80
N PHE A 219 -10.93 -14.18 12.21
CA PHE A 219 -11.89 -14.68 13.17
C PHE A 219 -13.23 -14.89 12.47
N ASN A 220 -13.45 -16.13 12.01
CA ASN A 220 -14.67 -16.60 11.32
C ASN A 220 -15.07 -15.77 10.08
N ASN A 221 -14.11 -15.14 9.40
CA ASN A 221 -14.35 -14.20 8.31
C ASN A 221 -15.22 -12.98 8.66
N ILE A 222 -15.53 -12.77 9.94
CA ILE A 222 -16.27 -11.60 10.44
C ILE A 222 -15.29 -10.47 10.79
N TYR A 223 -14.17 -10.82 11.42
CA TYR A 223 -13.15 -9.88 11.84
C TYR A 223 -11.76 -10.37 11.42
N SER A 224 -10.94 -9.47 10.88
CA SER A 224 -9.55 -9.78 10.54
C SER A 224 -8.61 -8.67 11.00
N THR A 225 -7.38 -9.06 11.34
CA THR A 225 -6.33 -8.15 11.80
C THR A 225 -5.16 -8.12 10.83
N ARG A 226 -4.49 -6.95 10.77
CA ARG A 226 -3.20 -6.71 10.13
C ARG A 226 -2.40 -5.78 11.04
N TRP A 227 -1.85 -6.33 12.14
CA TRP A 227 -1.14 -5.55 13.14
C TRP A 227 0.35 -5.70 12.98
N SER A 228 1.07 -4.61 13.08
CA SER A 228 2.53 -4.64 12.95
C SER A 228 3.24 -3.67 13.88
N ALA A 229 4.49 -4.01 14.15
CA ALA A 229 5.48 -3.12 14.74
C ALA A 229 6.75 -3.19 13.90
N SER A 230 7.27 -2.03 13.51
CA SER A 230 8.49 -1.92 12.71
C SER A 230 9.51 -1.00 13.37
N PHE A 231 10.77 -1.33 13.15
CA PHE A 231 11.93 -0.53 13.59
C PHE A 231 12.91 -0.42 12.42
N MET A 232 13.47 0.77 12.23
CA MET A 232 14.49 0.99 11.20
C MET A 232 15.60 1.90 11.71
N ASN A 233 16.84 1.56 11.33
CA ASN A 233 17.98 2.46 11.45
C ASN A 233 18.00 3.38 10.24
N GLU A 234 17.60 4.64 10.39
CA GLU A 234 17.53 5.60 9.26
C GLU A 234 18.91 6.12 8.89
N VAL A 235 19.54 6.85 9.81
CA VAL A 235 20.92 7.32 9.73
C VAL A 235 21.59 7.08 11.06
N LYS A 236 22.89 7.35 11.20
CA LYS A 236 23.62 7.11 12.45
C LYS A 236 22.92 7.78 13.63
N ASN A 237 22.57 6.98 14.64
CA ASN A 237 21.87 7.40 15.87
C ASN A 237 20.45 7.99 15.65
N LYS A 238 19.83 7.76 14.52
CA LYS A 238 18.44 8.11 14.24
C LYS A 238 17.67 6.87 13.82
N HIS A 239 16.49 6.71 14.40
CA HIS A 239 15.68 5.51 14.24
C HIS A 239 14.23 5.87 13.94
N MET A 240 13.58 5.05 13.14
CA MET A 240 12.14 5.06 12.95
C MET A 240 11.50 3.96 13.77
N TRP A 241 10.39 4.28 14.41
CA TRP A 241 9.42 3.34 14.94
C TRP A 241 8.10 3.52 14.20
N TYR A 242 7.52 2.43 13.76
CA TYR A 242 6.23 2.45 13.10
C TYR A 242 5.33 1.36 13.67
N PHE A 243 4.06 1.71 13.89
CA PHE A 243 3.02 0.80 14.37
C PHE A 243 1.79 0.95 13.49
N ALA A 244 1.17 -0.18 13.12
CA ALA A 244 -0.10 -0.20 12.44
C ALA A 244 -1.03 -1.24 13.05
N PHE A 245 -2.30 -0.88 13.17
CA PHE A 245 -3.37 -1.72 13.65
C PHE A 245 -4.51 -1.70 12.63
N GLY A 246 -4.42 -2.60 11.66
CA GLY A 246 -5.47 -2.81 10.66
C GLY A 246 -6.54 -3.74 11.19
N ASN A 247 -7.79 -3.30 11.13
CA ASN A 247 -8.95 -4.03 11.62
C ASN A 247 -10.01 -4.04 10.54
N GLN A 248 -10.38 -5.21 10.03
CA GLN A 248 -11.40 -5.37 9.01
C GLN A 248 -12.61 -6.09 9.57
N PHE A 249 -13.78 -5.61 9.22
CA PHE A 249 -15.07 -6.13 9.66
C PHE A 249 -15.95 -6.45 8.45
N ASN A 250 -16.47 -7.67 8.40
CA ASN A 250 -17.48 -8.10 7.44
C ASN A 250 -18.81 -8.23 8.18
N PHE A 251 -19.62 -7.18 8.17
CA PHE A 251 -20.91 -7.15 8.87
C PHE A 251 -21.94 -8.06 8.21
N THR A 252 -21.93 -8.09 6.88
CA THR A 252 -22.78 -8.94 6.05
C THR A 252 -22.03 -9.28 4.75
N PRO A 253 -22.51 -10.24 3.92
CA PRO A 253 -21.91 -10.45 2.59
C PRO A 253 -21.95 -9.24 1.64
N ARG A 254 -22.70 -8.19 2.00
CA ARG A 254 -22.83 -6.95 1.21
C ARG A 254 -22.20 -5.73 1.87
N CYS A 255 -21.85 -5.81 3.14
CA CYS A 255 -21.37 -4.65 3.91
C CYS A 255 -20.12 -5.03 4.69
N GLY A 256 -19.03 -4.31 4.41
CA GLY A 256 -17.78 -4.43 5.12
C GLY A 256 -17.14 -3.08 5.38
N ALA A 257 -16.26 -3.03 6.36
CA ALA A 257 -15.48 -1.84 6.68
C ALA A 257 -14.09 -2.24 7.16
N TRP A 258 -13.14 -1.31 7.07
CA TRP A 258 -11.88 -1.43 7.80
C TRP A 258 -11.49 -0.13 8.48
N LEU A 259 -10.79 -0.29 9.58
CA LEU A 259 -10.23 0.78 10.38
C LEU A 259 -8.73 0.54 10.53
N ASP A 260 -7.92 1.43 9.98
CA ASP A 260 -6.47 1.43 10.14
C ASP A 260 -6.06 2.57 11.07
N VAL A 261 -5.28 2.23 12.09
CA VAL A 261 -4.62 3.17 13.00
C VAL A 261 -3.14 3.04 12.80
N MET A 262 -2.45 4.11 12.40
CA MET A 262 -1.03 4.09 12.09
C MET A 262 -0.30 5.20 12.84
N TYR A 263 0.90 4.89 13.33
CA TYR A 263 1.77 5.84 14.00
C TYR A 263 3.22 5.63 13.56
N SER A 264 3.88 6.71 13.17
CA SER A 264 5.31 6.73 12.86
C SER A 264 6.01 7.77 13.71
N ARG A 265 7.17 7.40 14.26
CA ARG A 265 8.07 8.31 14.96
C ARG A 265 9.45 8.16 14.34
N GLU A 266 9.95 9.24 13.76
CA GLU A 266 11.15 9.26 12.93
C GLU A 266 12.22 10.15 13.56
N GLY A 267 13.43 9.66 13.68
CA GLY A 267 14.56 10.43 14.18
C GLY A 267 15.01 11.52 13.21
N ILE A 268 14.76 11.30 11.91
CA ILE A 268 14.91 12.26 10.81
C ILE A 268 13.71 12.06 9.88
N ASP A 269 13.22 13.15 9.31
CA ASP A 269 12.01 13.17 8.48
C ASP A 269 12.19 12.37 7.18
N ARG A 270 11.72 11.12 7.20
CA ARG A 270 11.75 10.24 6.04
C ARG A 270 10.69 10.60 5.01
N LYS A 271 9.51 11.04 5.46
CA LYS A 271 8.39 11.39 4.59
C LYS A 271 8.55 12.76 3.92
N GLY A 272 9.46 13.58 4.43
CA GLY A 272 9.69 14.93 3.92
C GLY A 272 8.57 15.93 4.23
N MET A 273 7.47 15.50 4.87
CA MET A 273 6.30 16.36 5.08
C MET A 273 6.61 17.55 6.01
N ILE A 274 7.30 17.30 7.11
CA ILE A 274 7.72 18.40 8.02
C ILE A 274 8.85 19.22 7.38
N THR A 275 9.78 18.57 6.71
CA THR A 275 10.87 19.24 5.99
C THR A 275 10.33 20.21 4.94
N ASN A 276 9.29 19.84 4.21
CA ASN A 276 8.61 20.72 3.25
C ASN A 276 7.99 21.98 3.91
N VAL A 277 7.66 21.92 5.20
CA VAL A 277 7.13 23.04 5.97
C VAL A 277 8.25 23.94 6.50
N VAL A 278 9.24 23.34 7.17
CA VAL A 278 10.25 24.10 7.92
C VAL A 278 11.56 24.34 7.15
N GLY A 279 11.71 23.72 5.98
CA GLY A 279 12.95 23.69 5.21
C GLY A 279 13.96 22.67 5.75
N GLU A 280 15.01 22.43 4.98
CA GLU A 280 16.17 21.67 5.46
C GLU A 280 16.90 22.42 6.58
N GLN A 281 17.41 21.67 7.55
CA GLN A 281 18.16 22.18 8.69
C GLN A 281 19.61 21.71 8.56
N ASP A 282 20.57 22.63 8.49
CA ASP A 282 22.00 22.30 8.33
C ASP A 282 22.28 21.33 7.16
N GLY A 283 21.50 21.41 6.05
CA GLY A 283 21.65 20.57 4.86
C GLY A 283 21.14 19.14 5.05
N HIS A 284 20.21 18.92 5.99
CA HIS A 284 19.48 17.66 6.15
C HIS A 284 17.99 17.90 6.47
N ASN A 285 17.18 16.86 6.33
CA ASN A 285 15.77 16.89 6.65
C ASN A 285 15.51 17.20 8.14
N ALA A 286 14.32 17.70 8.43
CA ALA A 286 13.87 18.00 9.80
C ALA A 286 14.05 16.79 10.72
N LEU A 287 14.40 17.05 11.98
CA LEU A 287 14.63 16.00 12.98
C LEU A 287 13.41 15.80 13.87
N ASN A 288 13.33 14.59 14.46
CA ASN A 288 12.37 14.25 15.51
C ASN A 288 10.91 14.42 15.07
N THR A 289 10.55 13.90 13.92
CA THR A 289 9.19 14.01 13.37
C THR A 289 8.28 12.86 13.82
N GLU A 290 7.00 13.11 13.89
CA GLU A 290 5.97 12.13 14.19
C GLU A 290 4.73 12.30 13.33
N TYR A 291 4.10 11.17 12.99
CA TYR A 291 2.94 11.08 12.13
C TYR A 291 1.91 10.14 12.72
N PHE A 292 0.66 10.51 12.64
CA PHE A 292 -0.45 9.69 13.10
C PHE A 292 -1.59 9.74 12.08
N THR A 293 -2.15 8.57 11.75
CA THR A 293 -3.27 8.44 10.83
C THR A 293 -4.35 7.54 11.41
N LEU A 294 -5.58 7.99 11.30
CA LEU A 294 -6.80 7.22 11.54
C LEU A 294 -7.58 7.16 10.23
N LEU A 295 -7.76 5.97 9.68
CA LEU A 295 -8.42 5.75 8.40
C LEU A 295 -9.59 4.78 8.56
N LEU A 296 -10.77 5.20 8.13
CA LEU A 296 -11.97 4.37 8.04
C LEU A 296 -12.41 4.25 6.58
N HIS A 297 -12.66 3.04 6.13
CA HIS A 297 -13.27 2.74 4.83
C HIS A 297 -14.49 1.85 5.01
N MET A 298 -15.52 2.06 4.21
CA MET A 298 -16.73 1.24 4.17
C MET A 298 -17.12 0.93 2.72
N ASN A 299 -17.62 -0.28 2.51
CA ASN A 299 -18.21 -0.76 1.26
C ASN A 299 -19.63 -1.26 1.50
N TYR A 300 -20.53 -0.95 0.57
CA TYR A 300 -21.91 -1.45 0.61
C TYR A 300 -22.41 -1.81 -0.79
N PHE A 301 -22.58 -3.11 -1.05
CA PHE A 301 -23.17 -3.63 -2.27
C PHE A 301 -24.70 -3.49 -2.22
N VAL A 302 -25.23 -2.37 -2.75
CA VAL A 302 -26.67 -2.16 -2.90
C VAL A 302 -27.32 -3.18 -3.84
N HIS A 303 -26.54 -3.67 -4.80
CA HIS A 303 -26.88 -4.74 -5.74
C HIS A 303 -25.59 -5.56 -6.00
N PRO A 304 -25.63 -6.85 -6.40
CA PRO A 304 -24.43 -7.64 -6.68
C PRO A 304 -23.43 -7.02 -7.66
N LYS A 305 -23.91 -6.11 -8.55
CA LYS A 305 -23.09 -5.40 -9.52
C LYS A 305 -22.76 -3.96 -9.13
N TRP A 306 -23.31 -3.42 -8.03
CA TRP A 306 -23.15 -2.02 -7.66
C TRP A 306 -22.64 -1.91 -6.23
N ASN A 307 -21.47 -1.33 -6.06
CA ASN A 307 -20.87 -1.01 -4.78
C ASN A 307 -20.90 0.51 -4.56
N LEU A 308 -21.34 0.92 -3.39
CA LEU A 308 -21.13 2.26 -2.85
C LEU A 308 -20.00 2.16 -1.83
N PHE A 309 -19.05 3.08 -1.88
CA PHE A 309 -17.96 3.10 -0.91
C PHE A 309 -17.66 4.51 -0.43
N GLY A 310 -17.07 4.57 0.75
CA GLY A 310 -16.60 5.81 1.35
C GLY A 310 -15.36 5.56 2.19
N LYS A 311 -14.44 6.50 2.14
CA LYS A 311 -13.23 6.52 2.96
C LYS A 311 -13.01 7.90 3.55
N VAL A 312 -12.59 7.95 4.80
CA VAL A 312 -12.11 9.14 5.46
C VAL A 312 -10.80 8.82 6.17
N ALA A 313 -9.81 9.68 6.04
CA ALA A 313 -8.61 9.64 6.88
C ALA A 313 -8.44 10.99 7.58
N TRP A 314 -8.08 10.93 8.86
CA TRP A 314 -7.59 12.03 9.66
C TRP A 314 -6.13 11.80 9.97
N GLU A 315 -5.30 12.80 9.67
CA GLU A 315 -3.86 12.69 9.78
C GLU A 315 -3.30 13.87 10.56
N ARG A 316 -2.29 13.59 11.37
CA ARG A 316 -1.55 14.59 12.13
C ARG A 316 -0.07 14.40 11.89
N ASN A 317 0.61 15.49 11.54
CA ASN A 317 2.04 15.55 11.42
C ASN A 317 2.65 16.57 12.39
N GLY A 318 3.86 16.30 12.86
CA GLY A 318 4.49 17.18 13.84
C GLY A 318 5.91 16.79 14.23
N VAL A 319 6.43 17.51 15.21
CA VAL A 319 7.76 17.31 15.81
C VAL A 319 7.61 16.95 17.27
N TYR A 320 8.13 15.78 17.69
CA TYR A 320 7.99 15.28 19.05
C TYR A 320 9.03 15.84 20.03
N LYS A 321 10.13 16.40 19.52
CA LYS A 321 11.22 17.00 20.33
C LYS A 321 11.81 18.17 19.59
N SER A 322 11.90 19.35 20.23
CA SER A 322 12.51 20.56 19.66
C SER A 322 13.98 20.36 19.32
N THR A 323 14.41 21.05 18.28
CA THR A 323 15.79 21.37 17.93
C THR A 323 16.03 22.87 18.15
N PRO A 324 17.24 23.43 17.96
CA PRO A 324 17.45 24.88 18.00
C PRO A 324 16.54 25.64 17.02
N ASP A 325 16.27 25.07 15.85
CA ASP A 325 15.60 25.73 14.72
C ASP A 325 14.11 25.38 14.61
N VAL A 326 13.68 24.21 15.16
CA VAL A 326 12.31 23.71 14.99
C VAL A 326 11.71 23.38 16.36
N VAL A 327 10.57 23.98 16.68
CA VAL A 327 9.89 23.83 17.97
C VAL A 327 8.99 22.59 17.95
N LYS A 328 8.99 21.81 19.04
CA LYS A 328 8.05 20.69 19.26
C LYS A 328 6.60 21.11 19.08
N GLY A 329 5.80 20.27 18.44
CA GLY A 329 4.33 20.42 18.36
C GLY A 329 3.77 19.91 17.05
N THR A 330 2.47 20.06 16.90
CA THR A 330 1.74 19.74 15.66
C THR A 330 1.93 20.86 14.64
N TYR A 331 2.22 20.50 13.41
CA TYR A 331 2.40 21.38 12.27
C TYR A 331 1.23 21.26 11.29
N GLY A 332 0.74 20.05 11.02
CA GLY A 332 -0.37 19.79 10.14
C GLY A 332 -1.47 18.91 10.76
N ILE A 333 -2.70 19.16 10.33
CA ILE A 333 -3.88 18.32 10.56
C ILE A 333 -4.61 18.21 9.24
N ASP A 334 -4.52 17.03 8.64
CA ASP A 334 -4.95 16.80 7.28
C ASP A 334 -6.14 15.85 7.25
N TRP A 335 -6.97 16.00 6.22
CA TRP A 335 -8.14 15.17 6.00
C TRP A 335 -8.16 14.70 4.56
N LEU A 336 -8.41 13.41 4.37
CA LEU A 336 -8.70 12.81 3.08
C LEU A 336 -10.14 12.28 3.10
N TYR A 337 -10.90 12.60 2.05
CA TYR A 337 -12.25 12.10 1.80
C TYR A 337 -12.28 11.44 0.43
N VAL A 338 -12.74 10.20 0.36
CA VAL A 338 -12.96 9.51 -0.89
C VAL A 338 -14.33 8.89 -0.85
N GLY A 339 -15.13 9.06 -1.89
CA GLY A 339 -16.42 8.44 -1.99
C GLY A 339 -16.83 8.23 -3.43
N GLY A 340 -17.52 7.13 -3.70
CA GLY A 340 -17.87 6.81 -5.06
C GLY A 340 -18.79 5.62 -5.23
N VAL A 341 -19.03 5.32 -6.49
CA VAL A 341 -19.80 4.19 -6.95
C VAL A 341 -18.99 3.37 -7.94
N GLU A 342 -19.08 2.06 -7.82
CA GLU A 342 -18.46 1.09 -8.71
C GLU A 342 -19.52 0.20 -9.35
N TYR A 343 -19.34 -0.09 -10.64
CA TYR A 343 -20.19 -1.01 -11.40
C TYR A 343 -19.37 -2.19 -11.91
N TYR A 344 -19.74 -3.38 -11.51
CA TYR A 344 -19.11 -4.66 -11.84
C TYR A 344 -19.94 -5.39 -12.91
N PRO A 345 -19.59 -5.29 -14.21
CA PRO A 345 -20.34 -5.96 -15.27
C PRO A 345 -20.18 -7.49 -15.23
N LEU A 346 -18.99 -7.97 -14.85
CA LEU A 346 -18.61 -9.38 -14.84
C LEU A 346 -18.82 -10.01 -13.46
N LYS A 347 -18.99 -11.32 -13.41
CA LYS A 347 -19.21 -12.07 -12.17
C LYS A 347 -17.94 -12.16 -11.32
N ASP A 348 -16.78 -12.29 -11.95
CA ASP A 348 -15.45 -12.40 -11.33
C ASP A 348 -14.97 -11.09 -10.68
N ARG A 349 -15.66 -9.97 -10.99
CA ARG A 349 -15.30 -8.64 -10.50
C ARG A 349 -13.89 -8.15 -10.88
N GLY A 350 -13.21 -8.82 -11.80
CA GLY A 350 -11.90 -8.40 -12.30
C GLY A 350 -11.94 -7.09 -13.08
N LEU A 351 -13.13 -6.74 -13.64
CA LEU A 351 -13.41 -5.47 -14.31
C LEU A 351 -14.48 -4.70 -13.54
N HIS A 352 -14.21 -3.42 -13.25
CA HIS A 352 -15.26 -2.49 -12.83
C HIS A 352 -15.05 -1.08 -13.37
N PHE A 353 -16.16 -0.38 -13.56
CA PHE A 353 -16.21 1.04 -13.86
C PHE A 353 -16.48 1.81 -12.58
N PHE A 354 -15.96 3.02 -12.47
CA PHE A 354 -16.14 3.84 -11.28
C PHE A 354 -16.39 5.31 -11.61
N LEU A 355 -17.08 5.96 -10.68
CA LEU A 355 -17.14 7.41 -10.53
C LEU A 355 -16.81 7.73 -9.07
N THR A 356 -15.76 8.50 -8.85
CA THR A 356 -15.20 8.74 -7.51
C THR A 356 -14.85 10.21 -7.33
N TYR A 357 -15.18 10.73 -6.17
CA TYR A 357 -14.69 12.01 -5.67
C TYR A 357 -13.58 11.77 -4.65
N VAL A 358 -12.49 12.53 -4.75
CA VAL A 358 -11.38 12.59 -3.80
C VAL A 358 -11.21 14.03 -3.37
N GLY A 359 -11.34 14.31 -2.08
CA GLY A 359 -11.08 15.61 -1.48
C GLY A 359 -9.96 15.49 -0.45
N GLN A 360 -8.98 16.37 -0.53
CA GLN A 360 -7.93 16.51 0.47
C GLN A 360 -7.96 17.93 1.04
N ARG A 361 -7.88 18.03 2.36
CA ARG A 361 -7.69 19.29 3.08
C ARG A 361 -6.40 19.19 3.88
N GLN A 362 -5.44 20.04 3.56
CA GLN A 362 -4.21 20.22 4.34
C GLN A 362 -4.42 21.42 5.27
N GLY A 363 -4.40 21.19 6.57
CA GLY A 363 -4.59 22.22 7.59
C GLY A 363 -3.26 22.53 8.29
N HIS A 364 -2.85 23.79 8.28
CA HIS A 364 -1.60 24.24 8.87
C HIS A 364 -1.83 24.96 10.20
N THR A 365 -1.19 24.47 11.26
CA THR A 365 -1.26 25.15 12.58
C THR A 365 -0.51 26.47 12.57
N ALA A 366 -0.70 27.28 13.62
CA ALA A 366 0.06 28.54 13.77
C ALA A 366 1.59 28.34 13.68
N LYS A 367 2.09 27.15 14.04
CA LYS A 367 3.53 26.82 13.89
C LYS A 367 3.95 26.71 12.44
N ALA A 368 3.14 26.04 11.61
CA ALA A 368 3.41 25.90 10.17
C ALA A 368 3.19 27.24 9.45
N GLN A 369 2.17 27.99 9.82
CA GLN A 369 1.91 29.31 9.27
C GLN A 369 3.05 30.31 9.52
N ALA A 370 3.80 30.16 10.61
CA ALA A 370 5.00 30.98 10.87
C ALA A 370 6.11 30.79 9.81
N TYR A 371 6.05 29.72 9.01
CA TYR A 371 6.91 29.47 7.86
C TYR A 371 6.31 29.94 6.52
N GLY A 372 5.22 30.73 6.55
CA GLY A 372 4.61 31.32 5.36
C GLY A 372 3.53 30.49 4.68
N LEU A 373 3.11 29.36 5.28
CA LEU A 373 2.04 28.55 4.72
C LEU A 373 0.65 29.16 5.01
N PRO A 374 -0.34 28.98 4.10
CA PRO A 374 -1.72 29.38 4.37
C PRO A 374 -2.30 28.54 5.51
N SER A 375 -3.39 29.00 6.13
CA SER A 375 -4.04 28.23 7.22
C SER A 375 -4.54 26.86 6.76
N HIS A 376 -4.91 26.74 5.50
CA HIS A 376 -5.33 25.50 4.86
C HIS A 376 -5.25 25.60 3.35
N SER A 377 -5.16 24.45 2.69
CA SER A 377 -5.31 24.29 1.25
C SER A 377 -6.15 23.07 0.94
N TYR A 378 -6.78 23.08 -0.22
CA TYR A 378 -7.63 21.99 -0.68
C TYR A 378 -7.19 21.51 -2.05
N THR A 379 -7.31 20.20 -2.27
CA THR A 379 -7.32 19.59 -3.60
C THR A 379 -8.56 18.74 -3.74
N ASN A 380 -9.25 18.88 -4.86
CA ASN A 380 -10.45 18.15 -5.18
C ASN A 380 -10.29 17.49 -6.54
N LEU A 381 -10.66 16.22 -6.63
CA LEU A 381 -10.58 15.42 -7.83
C LEU A 381 -11.92 14.70 -8.04
N LEU A 382 -12.57 14.94 -9.16
CA LEU A 382 -13.62 14.07 -9.66
C LEU A 382 -13.04 13.20 -10.77
N THR A 383 -13.12 11.88 -10.58
CA THR A 383 -12.51 10.91 -11.49
C THR A 383 -13.51 9.84 -11.89
N ALA A 384 -13.55 9.55 -13.19
CA ALA A 384 -14.33 8.45 -13.75
C ALA A 384 -13.41 7.57 -14.60
N GLY A 385 -13.62 6.26 -14.59
CA GLY A 385 -12.78 5.37 -15.35
C GLY A 385 -13.12 3.90 -15.14
N PHE A 386 -12.13 3.06 -15.39
CA PHE A 386 -12.24 1.64 -15.11
C PHE A 386 -10.95 1.09 -14.50
N ILE A 387 -11.13 0.02 -13.73
CA ILE A 387 -10.06 -0.82 -13.21
C ILE A 387 -10.28 -2.21 -13.77
N TRP A 388 -9.21 -2.82 -14.28
CA TRP A 388 -9.28 -4.17 -14.80
C TRP A 388 -7.99 -4.93 -14.50
N GLN A 389 -8.14 -6.04 -13.79
CA GLN A 389 -7.12 -7.07 -13.68
C GLN A 389 -7.38 -8.10 -14.79
N ILE A 390 -6.73 -7.92 -15.93
CA ILE A 390 -6.92 -8.76 -17.11
C ILE A 390 -6.14 -10.06 -16.92
N PRO A 391 -6.79 -11.22 -16.80
CA PRO A 391 -6.08 -12.50 -16.81
C PRO A 391 -5.63 -12.78 -18.24
N LEU A 392 -4.33 -12.72 -18.50
CA LEU A 392 -3.77 -13.04 -19.81
C LEU A 392 -3.51 -14.55 -19.95
N PHE A 393 -3.05 -15.18 -18.82
CA PHE A 393 -2.76 -16.63 -18.78
C PHE A 393 -2.99 -17.19 -17.39
#